data_923fc05d865fc8a661be779f38c4f2a8
#
_entry.id   923fc05d865fc8a661be779f38c4f2a8
#
_cell.length_a   1.000
_cell.length_b   1.000
_cell.length_c   1.000
_cell.angle_alpha   90.00
_cell.angle_beta   90.00
_cell.angle_gamma   90.00
#
_symmetry.space_group_name_H-M   'P 1'
#
loop_
_entity.id
_entity.type
_entity.pdbx_description
1 polymer ?
#
loop_
_entity_poly.entity_id
_entity_poly.type
_entity_poly.pdbx_seq_one_letter_code
_entity_poly.pdbx_strand_id
1 'polypeptide(L)'
;VLEDSDDLPPVIVCHKLNGEWLTPERGGPARMVVPEHYGFKSVKWLTRVFLSNLPQANDTYAGQNNDIDSPMKTFAATLHVTDKPRPGAPIAVTGYAQSGVSGLSKVQVWISPAKAVWKPDDPWFTTAPWVDADISGAPEPWLGGTTRDLAGLGKNGVPLKWPMRLAMAHWATLLPGLPAGEYMLRSRTIDSKGHAQPMPRPFRKGGRCDIEEIRVTVGG
;
A
#
# COMPACT_ATOMS: atom_id res chain seq x y z
N VAL A 1 15.11 -17.72 -1.34
CA VAL A 1 15.74 -16.80 -2.26
C VAL A 1 16.78 -16.01 -1.52
N LEU A 2 18.05 -16.34 -1.75
CA LEU A 2 19.22 -15.66 -1.21
C LEU A 2 20.04 -15.06 -2.36
N GLU A 3 19.38 -14.71 -3.45
CA GLU A 3 20.06 -13.99 -4.51
C GLU A 3 20.18 -12.53 -4.10
N ASP A 4 21.40 -12.12 -3.89
CA ASP A 4 21.82 -10.74 -3.84
C ASP A 4 21.56 -10.15 -5.24
N SER A 5 20.35 -9.72 -5.50
CA SER A 5 20.14 -8.88 -6.67
C SER A 5 20.55 -7.46 -6.26
N ASP A 6 21.38 -6.83 -7.06
CA ASP A 6 21.86 -5.45 -6.83
C ASP A 6 20.73 -4.45 -6.60
N ASP A 7 19.49 -4.83 -6.92
CA ASP A 7 18.29 -4.00 -6.85
C ASP A 7 17.44 -4.19 -5.58
N LEU A 8 17.69 -5.25 -4.78
CA LEU A 8 16.88 -5.55 -3.60
C LEU A 8 17.77 -5.63 -2.35
N PRO A 9 17.36 -4.99 -1.23
CA PRO A 9 18.09 -5.13 0.01
C PRO A 9 18.06 -6.59 0.48
N PRO A 10 19.20 -7.12 0.98
CA PRO A 10 19.31 -8.51 1.39
C PRO A 10 18.38 -8.85 2.56
N VAL A 11 17.97 -10.11 2.63
CA VAL A 11 17.35 -10.64 3.84
C VAL A 11 18.39 -10.67 4.96
N ILE A 12 18.08 -10.09 6.11
CA ILE A 12 19.00 -10.00 7.23
C ILE A 12 18.49 -10.73 8.47
N VAL A 13 19.40 -11.28 9.23
CA VAL A 13 19.17 -11.72 10.61
C VAL A 13 19.76 -10.66 11.53
N CYS A 14 18.91 -9.94 12.25
CA CYS A 14 19.34 -8.89 13.15
C CYS A 14 19.20 -9.31 14.62
N HIS A 15 20.10 -8.80 15.45
CA HIS A 15 20.11 -8.95 16.91
C HIS A 15 20.10 -7.60 17.62
N LYS A 16 20.23 -6.51 16.87
CA LYS A 16 20.23 -5.13 17.37
C LYS A 16 19.33 -4.25 16.51
N LEU A 17 18.76 -3.22 17.13
CA LEU A 17 18.02 -2.15 16.47
C LEU A 17 18.56 -0.80 16.98
N ASN A 18 19.02 0.05 16.07
CA ASN A 18 19.64 1.35 16.40
C ASN A 18 20.82 1.24 17.40
N GLY A 19 21.61 0.17 17.32
CA GLY A 19 22.74 -0.07 18.20
C GLY A 19 22.43 -0.81 19.51
N GLU A 20 21.15 -0.92 19.87
CA GLU A 20 20.68 -1.58 21.08
C GLU A 20 20.26 -3.03 20.82
N TRP A 21 20.43 -3.92 21.80
CA TRP A 21 19.98 -5.29 21.69
C TRP A 21 18.46 -5.37 21.54
N LEU A 22 17.97 -6.29 20.70
CA LEU A 22 16.54 -6.51 20.54
C LEU A 22 15.92 -6.99 21.85
N THR A 23 14.88 -6.28 22.29
CA THR A 23 14.04 -6.76 23.40
C THR A 23 13.16 -7.94 22.95
N PRO A 24 12.61 -8.73 23.86
CA PRO A 24 11.68 -9.80 23.53
C PRO A 24 10.49 -9.32 22.68
N GLU A 25 9.92 -8.15 22.97
CA GLU A 25 8.79 -7.57 22.23
C GLU A 25 9.18 -7.22 20.79
N ARG A 26 10.45 -6.86 20.56
CA ARG A 26 11.01 -6.57 19.24
C ARG A 26 11.48 -7.82 18.49
N GLY A 27 11.38 -9.00 19.13
CA GLY A 27 11.72 -10.28 18.54
C GLY A 27 13.13 -10.76 18.86
N GLY A 28 13.74 -10.26 19.94
CA GLY A 28 15.03 -10.76 20.44
C GLY A 28 14.97 -12.22 20.93
N PRO A 29 16.11 -12.94 20.97
CA PRO A 29 17.47 -12.43 20.71
C PRO A 29 17.81 -12.25 19.23
N ALA A 30 17.12 -12.92 18.30
CA ALA A 30 17.37 -12.80 16.87
C ALA A 30 16.05 -12.71 16.09
N ARG A 31 16.06 -11.91 15.05
CA ARG A 31 14.92 -11.65 14.18
C ARG A 31 15.36 -11.68 12.73
N MET A 32 14.59 -12.36 11.88
CA MET A 32 14.73 -12.22 10.43
C MET A 32 13.95 -11.00 9.94
N VAL A 33 14.53 -10.22 9.05
CA VAL A 33 13.88 -9.13 8.35
C VAL A 33 13.98 -9.40 6.86
N VAL A 34 12.82 -9.42 6.21
CA VAL A 34 12.70 -9.58 4.76
C VAL A 34 12.23 -8.24 4.21
N PRO A 35 13.14 -7.43 3.66
CA PRO A 35 12.80 -6.12 3.12
C PRO A 35 11.77 -6.21 2.00
N GLU A 36 11.01 -5.13 1.79
CA GLU A 36 10.06 -4.97 0.70
C GLU A 36 8.87 -5.94 0.69
N HIS A 37 8.79 -6.82 1.66
CA HIS A 37 7.73 -7.82 1.82
C HIS A 37 6.80 -7.45 2.98
N TYR A 38 5.61 -8.02 2.97
CA TYR A 38 4.69 -7.88 4.10
C TYR A 38 5.30 -8.44 5.37
N GLY A 39 4.96 -7.80 6.50
CA GLY A 39 5.59 -8.06 7.80
C GLY A 39 5.54 -9.50 8.30
N PHE A 40 4.61 -10.32 7.82
CA PHE A 40 4.53 -11.73 8.21
C PHE A 40 5.71 -12.57 7.69
N LYS A 41 6.46 -12.09 6.70
CA LYS A 41 7.72 -12.71 6.25
C LYS A 41 8.89 -12.42 7.19
N SER A 42 8.79 -11.39 8.02
CA SER A 42 9.83 -10.98 8.97
C SER A 42 9.61 -11.65 10.32
N VAL A 43 10.30 -12.76 10.57
CA VAL A 43 10.06 -13.66 11.71
C VAL A 43 10.75 -13.15 12.96
N LYS A 44 10.00 -12.96 14.06
CA LYS A 44 10.52 -12.69 15.40
C LYS A 44 10.92 -13.99 16.09
N TRP A 45 11.77 -13.88 17.13
CA TRP A 45 12.22 -15.02 17.94
C TRP A 45 12.78 -16.16 17.09
N LEU A 46 13.64 -15.81 16.15
CA LEU A 46 14.20 -16.76 15.22
C LEU A 46 15.04 -17.80 15.96
N THR A 47 14.65 -19.07 15.82
CA THR A 47 15.36 -20.20 16.44
C THR A 47 16.09 -21.05 15.43
N ARG A 48 15.61 -21.06 14.18
CA ARG A 48 16.16 -21.94 13.15
C ARG A 48 15.85 -21.42 11.74
N VAL A 49 16.76 -21.62 10.83
CA VAL A 49 16.59 -21.39 9.39
C VAL A 49 16.87 -22.69 8.67
N PHE A 50 15.94 -23.14 7.86
CA PHE A 50 16.12 -24.27 6.97
C PHE A 50 16.24 -23.82 5.53
N LEU A 51 17.20 -24.35 4.83
CA LEU A 51 17.28 -24.25 3.38
C LEU A 51 16.64 -25.50 2.77
N SER A 52 15.67 -25.34 1.93
CA SER A 52 14.96 -26.42 1.26
C SER A 52 14.76 -26.08 -0.21
N ASN A 53 14.86 -27.11 -1.05
CA ASN A 53 14.49 -27.03 -2.46
C ASN A 53 13.00 -27.36 -2.71
N LEU A 54 12.22 -27.58 -1.64
CA LEU A 54 10.80 -27.83 -1.72
C LEU A 54 10.06 -26.51 -1.52
N PRO A 55 9.50 -25.87 -2.55
CA PRO A 55 8.94 -24.53 -2.46
C PRO A 55 7.75 -24.41 -1.52
N GLN A 56 7.16 -25.52 -1.09
CA GLN A 56 5.97 -25.55 -0.22
C GLN A 56 6.23 -26.14 1.16
N ALA A 57 7.46 -26.58 1.46
CA ALA A 57 7.71 -27.48 2.57
C ALA A 57 7.42 -26.88 3.96
N ASN A 58 7.44 -25.58 4.14
CA ASN A 58 7.35 -24.97 5.47
C ASN A 58 6.65 -23.61 5.51
N ASP A 59 5.98 -23.21 4.45
CA ASP A 59 5.18 -22.00 4.46
C ASP A 59 3.70 -22.36 4.63
N THR A 60 3.20 -22.25 5.85
CA THR A 60 1.78 -22.45 6.19
C THR A 60 0.85 -21.61 5.32
N TYR A 61 1.33 -20.44 4.90
CA TYR A 61 0.57 -19.54 4.05
C TYR A 61 0.57 -19.96 2.59
N ALA A 62 1.67 -20.51 2.07
CA ALA A 62 1.73 -21.05 0.71
C ALA A 62 0.75 -22.21 0.52
N GLY A 63 0.66 -23.11 1.50
CA GLY A 63 -0.32 -24.21 1.51
C GLY A 63 -1.77 -23.76 1.52
N GLN A 64 -2.04 -22.51 1.89
CA GLN A 64 -3.37 -21.87 1.88
C GLN A 64 -3.60 -20.95 0.66
N ASN A 65 -2.81 -21.11 -0.39
CA ASN A 65 -2.90 -20.31 -1.61
C ASN A 65 -2.60 -18.82 -1.37
N ASN A 66 -1.58 -18.53 -0.57
CA ASN A 66 -1.04 -17.20 -0.40
C ASN A 66 0.08 -16.92 -1.40
N ASP A 67 0.36 -15.65 -1.59
CA ASP A 67 1.51 -15.18 -2.36
C ASP A 67 2.80 -15.56 -1.63
N ILE A 68 3.59 -16.44 -2.22
CA ILE A 68 4.82 -16.96 -1.62
C ILE A 68 5.85 -15.84 -1.43
N ASP A 69 6.00 -14.98 -2.42
CA ASP A 69 6.95 -13.88 -2.37
C ASP A 69 6.45 -12.71 -1.53
N SER A 70 5.14 -12.49 -1.54
CA SER A 70 4.46 -11.47 -0.74
C SER A 70 5.10 -10.07 -0.78
N PRO A 71 5.49 -9.55 -1.95
CA PRO A 71 6.01 -8.21 -2.06
C PRO A 71 4.92 -7.19 -1.68
N MET A 72 5.32 -6.10 -1.04
CA MET A 72 4.39 -5.02 -0.71
C MET A 72 3.84 -4.40 -1.99
N LYS A 73 2.52 -4.33 -2.09
CA LYS A 73 1.79 -3.78 -3.24
C LYS A 73 1.34 -2.35 -2.97
N THR A 74 1.20 -1.56 -4.03
CA THR A 74 0.53 -0.27 -3.93
C THR A 74 -0.96 -0.47 -3.74
N PHE A 75 -1.56 0.28 -2.83
CA PHE A 75 -3.01 0.35 -2.69
C PHE A 75 -3.45 1.71 -2.16
N ALA A 76 -4.67 2.12 -2.47
CA ALA A 76 -5.32 3.29 -1.91
C ALA A 76 -6.35 2.87 -0.86
N ALA A 77 -6.54 3.73 0.14
CA ALA A 77 -7.62 3.65 1.10
C ALA A 77 -8.15 5.05 1.39
N THR A 78 -9.45 5.16 1.53
CA THR A 78 -10.15 6.39 1.88
C THR A 78 -10.17 6.54 3.41
N LEU A 79 -9.81 7.71 3.91
CA LEU A 79 -9.86 8.03 5.33
C LEU A 79 -11.13 8.79 5.68
N HIS A 80 -11.52 9.74 4.83
CA HIS A 80 -12.65 10.60 5.11
C HIS A 80 -13.36 10.99 3.82
N VAL A 81 -14.66 11.08 3.90
CA VAL A 81 -15.56 11.65 2.89
C VAL A 81 -16.36 12.72 3.61
N THR A 82 -16.66 13.83 2.96
CA THR A 82 -17.52 14.89 3.51
C THR A 82 -18.66 14.31 4.33
N ASP A 83 -18.79 14.70 5.60
CA ASP A 83 -19.89 14.30 6.44
C ASP A 83 -21.22 14.83 5.90
N LYS A 84 -22.20 13.93 5.73
CA LYS A 84 -23.54 14.26 5.23
C LYS A 84 -23.52 15.17 4.00
N PRO A 85 -23.00 14.70 2.86
CA PRO A 85 -22.90 15.50 1.66
C PRO A 85 -24.28 16.04 1.26
N ARG A 86 -24.34 17.34 0.99
CA ARG A 86 -25.60 17.98 0.52
C ARG A 86 -25.75 17.77 -0.99
N PRO A 87 -26.98 17.60 -1.47
CA PRO A 87 -27.23 17.50 -2.91
C PRO A 87 -26.67 18.72 -3.66
N GLY A 88 -25.96 18.47 -4.76
CA GLY A 88 -25.36 19.49 -5.60
C GLY A 88 -24.10 20.17 -5.03
N ALA A 89 -23.72 19.91 -3.75
CA ALA A 89 -22.50 20.45 -3.18
C ALA A 89 -21.30 19.53 -3.48
N PRO A 90 -20.10 20.11 -3.71
CA PRO A 90 -18.88 19.32 -3.88
C PRO A 90 -18.62 18.40 -2.69
N ILE A 91 -18.06 17.21 -2.97
CA ILE A 91 -17.75 16.19 -1.98
C ILE A 91 -16.25 16.06 -1.83
N ALA A 92 -15.71 16.48 -0.71
CA ALA A 92 -14.29 16.31 -0.42
C ALA A 92 -14.02 14.87 0.03
N VAL A 93 -12.98 14.29 -0.52
CA VAL A 93 -12.51 12.94 -0.20
C VAL A 93 -11.03 13.02 0.09
N THR A 94 -10.61 12.41 1.20
CA THR A 94 -9.20 12.28 1.56
C THR A 94 -8.86 10.84 1.87
N GLY A 95 -7.60 10.49 1.69
CA GLY A 95 -7.14 9.15 1.96
C GLY A 95 -5.63 9.03 2.04
N TYR A 96 -5.17 7.81 2.07
CA TYR A 96 -3.76 7.49 1.94
C TYR A 96 -3.54 6.40 0.89
N ALA A 97 -2.34 6.37 0.34
CA ALA A 97 -1.90 5.31 -0.53
C ALA A 97 -0.57 4.75 -0.02
N GLN A 98 -0.47 3.44 0.07
CA GLN A 98 0.81 2.78 0.30
C GLN A 98 1.53 2.68 -1.04
N SER A 99 2.74 3.21 -1.09
CA SER A 99 3.65 2.99 -2.20
C SER A 99 4.34 1.64 -2.01
N GLY A 100 3.98 0.67 -2.83
CA GLY A 100 4.60 -0.66 -2.80
C GLY A 100 5.98 -0.70 -3.47
N VAL A 101 6.45 -1.92 -3.76
CA VAL A 101 7.78 -2.16 -4.38
C VAL A 101 7.90 -1.46 -5.74
N SER A 102 6.85 -1.47 -6.54
CA SER A 102 6.82 -0.82 -7.86
C SER A 102 6.69 0.70 -7.82
N GLY A 103 6.52 1.29 -6.62
CA GLY A 103 6.31 2.73 -6.47
C GLY A 103 4.87 3.16 -6.76
N LEU A 104 4.55 4.41 -6.47
CA LEU A 104 3.24 5.03 -6.67
C LEU A 104 3.35 6.12 -7.75
N SER A 105 2.50 6.05 -8.76
CA SER A 105 2.39 7.07 -9.80
C SER A 105 1.16 7.96 -9.60
N LYS A 106 0.00 7.34 -9.38
CA LYS A 106 -1.28 8.06 -9.25
C LYS A 106 -2.18 7.41 -8.22
N VAL A 107 -3.08 8.20 -7.68
CA VAL A 107 -4.30 7.73 -7.01
C VAL A 107 -5.49 8.18 -7.84
N GLN A 108 -6.46 7.31 -8.00
CA GLN A 108 -7.67 7.59 -8.76
C GLN A 108 -8.91 7.27 -7.92
N VAL A 109 -9.94 8.09 -8.08
CA VAL A 109 -11.21 7.96 -7.38
C VAL A 109 -12.34 7.93 -8.39
N TRP A 110 -13.35 7.12 -8.14
CA TRP A 110 -14.57 7.07 -8.92
C TRP A 110 -15.78 6.88 -8.02
N ILE A 111 -16.83 7.64 -8.26
CA ILE A 111 -18.11 7.53 -7.57
C ILE A 111 -19.23 7.22 -8.57
N SER A 112 -20.06 6.26 -8.23
CA SER A 112 -21.20 5.84 -9.06
C SER A 112 -22.43 5.58 -8.20
N PRO A 113 -23.66 5.64 -8.75
CA PRO A 113 -24.85 5.20 -8.01
C PRO A 113 -24.65 3.79 -7.46
N ALA A 114 -25.02 3.54 -6.19
CA ALA A 114 -24.75 2.28 -5.51
C ALA A 114 -25.40 1.05 -6.17
N LYS A 115 -26.53 1.26 -6.87
CA LYS A 115 -27.25 0.21 -7.61
C LYS A 115 -26.82 0.09 -9.08
N ALA A 116 -25.87 0.93 -9.53
CA ALA A 116 -25.41 0.85 -10.91
C ALA A 116 -24.61 -0.43 -11.14
N VAL A 117 -25.01 -1.21 -12.11
CA VAL A 117 -24.28 -2.39 -12.56
C VAL A 117 -23.22 -1.92 -13.56
N TRP A 118 -21.96 -2.19 -13.27
CA TRP A 118 -20.87 -1.95 -14.20
C TRP A 118 -20.82 -3.03 -15.27
N LYS A 119 -20.01 -2.85 -16.28
CA LYS A 119 -19.86 -3.75 -17.41
C LYS A 119 -19.43 -5.14 -16.94
N PRO A 120 -20.15 -6.23 -17.31
CA PRO A 120 -19.79 -7.59 -16.88
C PRO A 120 -18.42 -8.06 -17.36
N ASP A 121 -17.96 -7.53 -18.51
CA ASP A 121 -16.67 -7.83 -19.12
C ASP A 121 -15.51 -6.99 -18.57
N ASP A 122 -15.78 -6.06 -17.63
CA ASP A 122 -14.77 -5.24 -16.97
C ASP A 122 -14.90 -5.32 -15.43
N PRO A 123 -14.62 -6.51 -14.84
CA PRO A 123 -14.81 -6.74 -13.40
C PRO A 123 -13.89 -5.88 -12.51
N TRP A 124 -12.88 -5.27 -13.09
CA TRP A 124 -11.91 -4.43 -12.37
C TRP A 124 -12.07 -2.94 -12.64
N PHE A 125 -13.19 -2.55 -13.24
CA PHE A 125 -13.50 -1.14 -13.51
C PHE A 125 -12.41 -0.42 -14.33
N THR A 126 -11.75 -1.15 -15.24
CA THR A 126 -10.60 -0.64 -16.01
C THR A 126 -10.99 0.57 -16.84
N THR A 127 -12.19 0.53 -17.43
CA THR A 127 -12.74 1.57 -18.32
C THR A 127 -13.67 2.55 -17.61
N ALA A 128 -13.78 2.49 -16.28
CA ALA A 128 -14.61 3.43 -15.52
C ALA A 128 -14.06 4.86 -15.59
N PRO A 129 -14.92 5.88 -15.42
CA PRO A 129 -14.51 7.27 -15.48
C PRO A 129 -13.78 7.71 -14.20
N TRP A 130 -12.59 7.19 -14.02
CA TRP A 130 -11.73 7.52 -12.91
C TRP A 130 -11.23 8.96 -13.00
N VAL A 131 -11.17 9.62 -11.86
CA VAL A 131 -10.63 10.96 -11.69
C VAL A 131 -9.33 10.86 -10.90
N ASP A 132 -8.27 11.50 -11.35
CA ASP A 132 -7.00 11.55 -10.63
C ASP A 132 -7.19 12.40 -9.36
N ALA A 133 -6.68 11.92 -8.24
CA ALA A 133 -6.62 12.62 -6.97
C ALA A 133 -5.23 13.25 -6.78
N ASP A 134 -5.18 14.36 -6.07
CA ASP A 134 -3.95 15.07 -5.76
C ASP A 134 -3.20 14.34 -4.64
N ILE A 135 -1.98 13.92 -4.90
CA ILE A 135 -1.09 13.36 -3.89
C ILE A 135 -0.43 14.51 -3.15
N SER A 136 -0.61 14.57 -1.84
CA SER A 136 0.01 15.58 -0.99
C SER A 136 1.54 15.55 -1.10
N GLY A 137 2.17 16.70 -1.00
CA GLY A 137 3.63 16.83 -1.00
C GLY A 137 4.28 16.00 0.11
N ALA A 138 5.60 15.83 0.01
CA ALA A 138 6.36 15.19 1.06
C ALA A 138 6.13 15.93 2.39
N PRO A 139 6.02 15.19 3.52
CA PRO A 139 5.94 15.83 4.81
C PRO A 139 7.21 16.65 5.08
N GLU A 140 7.08 17.67 5.94
CA GLU A 140 8.23 18.42 6.48
C GLU A 140 9.31 17.45 7.01
N PRO A 141 10.57 17.90 7.17
CA PRO A 141 11.72 17.02 7.32
C PRO A 141 11.46 15.83 8.21
N TRP A 142 11.55 14.65 7.63
CA TRP A 142 11.42 13.40 8.37
C TRP A 142 12.49 13.33 9.46
N LEU A 143 12.14 12.82 10.61
CA LEU A 143 13.06 12.56 11.71
C LEU A 143 13.72 13.82 12.31
N GLY A 144 13.06 14.99 12.26
CA GLY A 144 13.56 16.18 12.94
C GLY A 144 14.92 16.67 12.42
N GLY A 145 15.22 16.44 11.14
CA GLY A 145 16.47 16.86 10.53
C GLY A 145 17.67 15.98 10.90
N THR A 146 17.49 14.69 11.10
CA THR A 146 18.64 13.80 11.34
C THR A 146 19.61 13.86 10.16
N THR A 147 20.90 14.04 10.49
CA THR A 147 22.01 14.11 9.53
C THR A 147 22.49 12.74 9.07
N ARG A 148 21.72 11.67 9.29
CA ARG A 148 22.12 10.32 8.87
C ARG A 148 21.85 10.13 7.38
N ASP A 149 22.83 9.59 6.68
CA ASP A 149 22.65 9.14 5.30
C ASP A 149 21.67 7.95 5.29
N LEU A 150 20.40 8.26 5.05
CA LEU A 150 19.35 7.26 4.87
C LEU A 150 19.04 7.15 3.39
N ALA A 151 18.98 5.93 2.88
CA ALA A 151 18.64 5.67 1.48
C ALA A 151 17.31 6.33 1.10
N GLY A 152 17.30 7.09 0.02
CA GLY A 152 16.13 7.81 -0.47
C GLY A 152 15.85 9.17 0.17
N LEU A 153 16.64 9.58 1.16
CA LEU A 153 16.54 10.90 1.77
C LEU A 153 17.77 11.76 1.43
N GLY A 154 17.53 13.05 1.24
CA GLY A 154 18.59 14.05 1.17
C GLY A 154 19.17 14.37 2.55
N LYS A 155 20.29 15.13 2.57
CA LYS A 155 20.98 15.53 3.80
C LYS A 155 20.13 16.31 4.81
N ASN A 156 19.07 16.95 4.31
CA ASN A 156 18.08 17.69 5.10
C ASN A 156 16.90 16.82 5.60
N GLY A 157 16.94 15.50 5.38
CA GLY A 157 15.85 14.59 5.73
C GLY A 157 14.63 14.65 4.82
N VAL A 158 14.71 15.38 3.71
CA VAL A 158 13.63 15.43 2.72
C VAL A 158 13.78 14.29 1.71
N PRO A 159 12.70 13.57 1.33
CA PRO A 159 12.77 12.56 0.30
C PRO A 159 13.34 13.09 -1.01
N LEU A 160 14.28 12.36 -1.61
CA LEU A 160 14.85 12.69 -2.94
C LEU A 160 13.82 12.53 -4.06
N LYS A 161 12.85 11.66 -3.85
CA LYS A 161 11.72 11.42 -4.75
C LYS A 161 10.46 11.23 -3.93
N TRP A 162 9.37 11.87 -4.32
CA TRP A 162 8.07 11.71 -3.67
C TRP A 162 6.98 11.33 -4.70
N PRO A 163 6.05 10.40 -4.38
CA PRO A 163 6.05 9.53 -3.20
C PRO A 163 7.25 8.58 -3.16
N MET A 164 7.80 8.41 -1.97
CA MET A 164 8.92 7.49 -1.77
C MET A 164 8.42 6.04 -1.82
N ARG A 165 9.19 5.15 -2.43
CA ARG A 165 8.90 3.71 -2.45
C ARG A 165 8.79 3.17 -1.02
N LEU A 166 7.82 2.31 -0.76
CA LEU A 166 7.52 1.70 0.55
C LEU A 166 7.09 2.72 1.64
N ALA A 167 6.74 3.93 1.24
CA ALA A 167 6.17 4.93 2.14
C ALA A 167 4.65 5.03 1.96
N MET A 168 4.01 5.76 2.86
CA MET A 168 2.62 6.17 2.73
C MET A 168 2.55 7.62 2.28
N ALA A 169 1.69 7.91 1.32
CA ALA A 169 1.39 9.25 0.87
C ALA A 169 -0.10 9.55 1.11
N HIS A 170 -0.42 10.75 1.58
CA HIS A 170 -1.79 11.21 1.65
C HIS A 170 -2.25 11.73 0.30
N TRP A 171 -3.54 11.63 0.05
CA TRP A 171 -4.17 12.16 -1.14
C TRP A 171 -5.51 12.81 -0.83
N ALA A 172 -5.93 13.73 -1.68
CA ALA A 172 -7.20 14.39 -1.59
C ALA A 172 -7.79 14.63 -2.97
N THR A 173 -9.11 14.71 -3.05
CA THR A 173 -9.83 15.13 -4.26
C THR A 173 -11.14 15.80 -3.90
N LEU A 174 -11.62 16.65 -4.79
CA LEU A 174 -12.92 17.28 -4.69
C LEU A 174 -13.79 16.75 -5.84
N LEU A 175 -14.75 15.90 -5.50
CA LEU A 175 -15.70 15.39 -6.48
C LEU A 175 -16.83 16.39 -6.73
N PRO A 176 -17.42 16.42 -7.94
CA PRO A 176 -18.57 17.27 -8.22
C PRO A 176 -19.76 16.89 -7.34
N GLY A 177 -20.65 17.85 -7.11
CA GLY A 177 -21.89 17.63 -6.39
C GLY A 177 -22.81 16.63 -7.11
N LEU A 178 -23.45 15.79 -6.31
CA LEU A 178 -24.34 14.73 -6.79
C LEU A 178 -25.78 14.98 -6.32
N PRO A 179 -26.80 14.47 -7.02
CA PRO A 179 -28.17 14.43 -6.52
C PRO A 179 -28.28 13.63 -5.21
N ALA A 180 -29.39 13.82 -4.48
CA ALA A 180 -29.68 12.99 -3.32
C ALA A 180 -29.77 11.50 -3.71
N GLY A 181 -29.15 10.62 -2.93
CA GLY A 181 -29.13 9.19 -3.23
C GLY A 181 -27.98 8.44 -2.58
N GLU A 182 -27.93 7.15 -2.89
CA GLU A 182 -26.90 6.22 -2.42
C GLU A 182 -25.87 6.00 -3.53
N TYR A 183 -24.60 6.10 -3.16
CA TYR A 183 -23.48 5.99 -4.09
C TYR A 183 -22.44 5.02 -3.55
N MET A 184 -21.61 4.51 -4.46
CA MET A 184 -20.41 3.74 -4.16
C MET A 184 -19.18 4.52 -4.62
N LEU A 185 -18.37 4.91 -3.66
CA LEU A 185 -17.07 5.53 -3.88
C LEU A 185 -16.01 4.45 -3.94
N ARG A 186 -15.13 4.54 -4.94
CA ARG A 186 -14.00 3.63 -5.13
C ARG A 186 -12.71 4.40 -5.21
N SER A 187 -11.65 3.85 -4.63
CA SER A 187 -10.29 4.38 -4.76
C SER A 187 -9.32 3.29 -5.24
N ARG A 188 -8.38 3.67 -6.09
CA ARG A 188 -7.32 2.78 -6.59
C ARG A 188 -6.01 3.52 -6.79
N THR A 189 -4.91 2.77 -6.82
CA THR A 189 -3.60 3.27 -7.23
C THR A 189 -3.24 2.84 -8.64
N ILE A 190 -2.35 3.62 -9.25
CA ILE A 190 -1.56 3.22 -10.41
C ILE A 190 -0.10 3.26 -9.99
N ASP A 191 0.64 2.19 -10.22
CA ASP A 191 2.05 2.12 -9.88
C ASP A 191 2.95 2.83 -10.90
N SER A 192 4.24 2.91 -10.62
CA SER A 192 5.21 3.57 -11.53
C SER A 192 5.44 2.81 -12.83
N LYS A 193 4.95 1.57 -12.94
CA LYS A 193 4.99 0.76 -14.17
C LYS A 193 3.69 0.87 -14.98
N GLY A 194 2.71 1.64 -14.50
CA GLY A 194 1.42 1.82 -15.14
C GLY A 194 0.36 0.77 -14.80
N HIS A 195 0.64 -0.15 -13.89
CA HIS A 195 -0.36 -1.14 -13.48
C HIS A 195 -1.36 -0.52 -12.51
N ALA A 196 -2.63 -0.69 -12.81
CA ALA A 196 -3.72 -0.27 -11.94
C ALA A 196 -4.07 -1.34 -10.91
N GLN A 197 -4.45 -0.92 -9.72
CA GLN A 197 -5.05 -1.79 -8.71
C GLN A 197 -6.36 -2.40 -9.25
N PRO A 198 -6.64 -3.68 -9.04
CA PRO A 198 -5.83 -4.66 -8.32
C PRO A 198 -4.65 -5.14 -9.16
N MET A 199 -3.44 -4.82 -8.73
CA MET A 199 -2.22 -5.23 -9.43
C MET A 199 -2.16 -6.74 -9.62
N PRO A 200 -1.29 -7.24 -10.50
CA PRO A 200 -1.12 -8.67 -10.64
C PRO A 200 -1.03 -9.35 -9.28
N ARG A 201 -1.99 -10.20 -9.01
CA ARG A 201 -2.08 -10.99 -7.78
C ARG A 201 -2.03 -12.45 -8.20
N PRO A 202 -0.85 -13.06 -8.13
CA PRO A 202 -0.72 -14.46 -8.52
C PRO A 202 -1.55 -15.38 -7.61
N PHE A 203 -1.81 -14.92 -6.35
CA PHE A 203 -2.53 -15.71 -5.36
C PHE A 203 -3.60 -14.89 -4.64
N ARG A 204 -4.67 -15.56 -4.22
CA ARG A 204 -5.85 -14.96 -3.61
C ARG A 204 -5.55 -14.12 -2.36
N LYS A 205 -4.57 -14.52 -1.55
CA LYS A 205 -4.21 -13.87 -0.30
C LYS A 205 -2.87 -13.14 -0.35
N GLY A 206 -2.47 -12.66 -1.50
CA GLY A 206 -1.20 -11.99 -1.72
C GLY A 206 -1.09 -10.57 -1.18
N GLY A 207 -1.64 -10.30 -0.01
CA GLY A 207 -1.67 -8.98 0.58
C GLY A 207 -2.82 -8.11 0.05
N ARG A 208 -3.01 -6.94 0.66
CA ARG A 208 -4.09 -6.02 0.31
C ARG A 208 -3.81 -5.36 -1.03
N CYS A 209 -4.67 -5.58 -1.99
CA CYS A 209 -4.59 -4.99 -3.32
C CYS A 209 -5.95 -4.84 -4.00
N ASP A 210 -7.05 -5.08 -3.28
CA ASP A 210 -8.38 -4.92 -3.83
C ASP A 210 -8.73 -3.44 -3.94
N ILE A 211 -9.55 -3.09 -4.93
CA ILE A 211 -10.14 -1.75 -5.02
C ILE A 211 -11.05 -1.56 -3.82
N GLU A 212 -10.84 -0.48 -3.08
CA GLU A 212 -11.69 -0.15 -1.95
C GLU A 212 -13.05 0.37 -2.42
N GLU A 213 -14.10 -0.01 -1.72
CA GLU A 213 -15.46 0.45 -1.97
C GLU A 213 -16.08 0.99 -0.66
N ILE A 214 -16.56 2.22 -0.69
CA ILE A 214 -17.21 2.89 0.43
C ILE A 214 -18.57 3.41 0.01
N ARG A 215 -19.59 3.11 0.80
CA ARG A 215 -20.94 3.65 0.58
C ARG A 215 -21.01 5.09 1.05
N VAL A 216 -21.58 5.94 0.23
CA VAL A 216 -21.79 7.38 0.47
C VAL A 216 -23.26 7.71 0.27
N THR A 217 -23.89 8.31 1.27
CA THR A 217 -25.27 8.80 1.20
C THR A 217 -25.26 10.31 1.05
N VAL A 218 -25.87 10.83 -0.02
CA VAL A 218 -26.02 12.24 -0.29
C VAL A 218 -27.44 12.69 0.06
N GLY A 219 -27.56 13.71 0.92
CA GLY A 219 -28.86 14.27 1.32
C GLY A 219 -29.61 13.45 2.36
N GLY A 220 -28.88 12.72 3.22
CA GLY A 220 -29.44 11.98 4.37
C GLY A 220 -29.45 12.83 5.65
#